data_8cff733f6c65d93692345a7b35d32f4f
#
_entry.id   8cff733f6c65d93692345a7b35d32f4f
#
_cell.length_a   1.000
_cell.length_b   1.000
_cell.length_c   1.000
_cell.angle_alpha   90.00
_cell.angle_beta   90.00
_cell.angle_gamma   90.00
#
_symmetry.space_group_name_H-M   'P 1'
#
loop_
_entity.id
_entity.type
_entity.pdbx_description
1 polymer ?
#
loop_
_entity_poly.entity_id
_entity_poly.type
_entity_poly.pdbx_seq_one_letter_code
_entity_poly.pdbx_strand_id
1 'polypeptide(L)'
;MVISLYTIGKILEEKAINNSRKSIKDLLDIKQSYANLKKGNTTSKIDVEDIKINDLLIVKKGEKIPVDGVIVKGSTYLDMSSLTGESAFIPVSEKSNVLSGSINVSDVITIKATSLFEDSTVNKIIELLENATDKKTKTETIISKFSKIYTPIILLLAILVIIFLPLLFNVSQNDALYRGLTFLVISCPCAIAISIPLSYFTGIGVASKKGILIKGSNYLDNLSNTTSIIFDKTGTLTSGDFKVTDIVITDKSYTKDEIIDIMVKGESFSNHPIAKSITNLKKDKIIAKDVKDFKELEGKGISFKINDDFIIIGNKILCNCHEDGLLHLNVNNKHVASIYISDGIKDNASKTIEKLKKYKIKTFMFTGDKKEVALDIGSKLKIDEIKYEMLPKDKYESYEEVAKDNKITMFIGDGVNDAPVLKRADIGISMGNVGSEVAIEASDIVIMNDEIDKIPLAIDISKYTKYIIKQNLIFAITVKLLILFLSLFGYANMWLAVFADTGVTLLTILNTLRIIKKYK
;
A
#
# COMPACT_ATOMS: atom_id res chain seq x y z
N MET A 1 -46.14 -20.04 0.89
CA MET A 1 -44.98 -20.93 1.12
C MET A 1 -43.78 -20.56 0.24
N VAL A 2 -43.88 -20.47 -1.10
CA VAL A 2 -42.77 -20.10 -2.00
C VAL A 2 -42.24 -18.69 -1.69
N ILE A 3 -43.10 -17.69 -1.57
CA ILE A 3 -42.75 -16.31 -1.25
C ILE A 3 -42.07 -16.24 0.14
N SER A 4 -42.55 -16.97 1.11
CA SER A 4 -41.96 -17.02 2.47
C SER A 4 -40.54 -17.62 2.44
N LEU A 5 -40.31 -18.69 1.68
CA LEU A 5 -39.02 -19.33 1.50
C LEU A 5 -38.03 -18.40 0.77
N TYR A 6 -38.48 -17.72 -0.29
CA TYR A 6 -37.69 -16.74 -1.02
C TYR A 6 -37.31 -15.56 -0.09
N THR A 7 -38.25 -15.06 0.70
CA THR A 7 -38.02 -13.97 1.67
C THR A 7 -37.02 -14.39 2.74
N ILE A 8 -37.16 -15.60 3.29
CA ILE A 8 -36.19 -16.15 4.26
C ILE A 8 -34.80 -16.26 3.61
N GLY A 9 -34.73 -16.78 2.39
CA GLY A 9 -33.50 -16.86 1.61
C GLY A 9 -32.83 -15.50 1.44
N LYS A 10 -33.60 -14.48 1.06
CA LYS A 10 -33.11 -13.10 0.91
C LYS A 10 -32.61 -12.50 2.23
N ILE A 11 -33.33 -12.71 3.33
CA ILE A 11 -32.92 -12.24 4.66
C ILE A 11 -31.59 -12.90 5.09
N LEU A 12 -31.45 -14.21 4.84
CA LEU A 12 -30.20 -14.94 5.14
C LEU A 12 -29.04 -14.44 4.28
N GLU A 13 -29.29 -14.17 2.99
CA GLU A 13 -28.33 -13.61 2.05
C GLU A 13 -27.87 -12.21 2.51
N GLU A 14 -28.79 -11.29 2.80
CA GLU A 14 -28.48 -9.95 3.30
C GLU A 14 -27.70 -10.00 4.62
N LYS A 15 -28.11 -10.88 5.54
CA LYS A 15 -27.41 -11.09 6.80
C LYS A 15 -25.99 -11.64 6.59
N ALA A 16 -25.80 -12.57 5.67
CA ALA A 16 -24.47 -13.11 5.34
C ALA A 16 -23.57 -12.07 4.70
N ILE A 17 -24.10 -11.25 3.78
CA ILE A 17 -23.37 -10.14 3.15
C ILE A 17 -22.98 -9.09 4.21
N ASN A 18 -23.92 -8.67 5.03
CA ASN A 18 -23.68 -7.67 6.07
C ASN A 18 -22.70 -8.19 7.13
N ASN A 19 -22.81 -9.45 7.56
CA ASN A 19 -21.84 -10.06 8.46
C ASN A 19 -20.45 -10.16 7.82
N SER A 20 -20.36 -10.50 6.54
CA SER A 20 -19.07 -10.55 5.82
C SER A 20 -18.46 -9.15 5.71
N ARG A 21 -19.25 -8.13 5.36
CA ARG A 21 -18.81 -6.73 5.33
C ARG A 21 -18.41 -6.23 6.71
N LYS A 22 -19.20 -6.56 7.73
CA LYS A 22 -18.88 -6.22 9.13
C LYS A 22 -17.59 -6.91 9.58
N SER A 23 -17.42 -8.21 9.32
CA SER A 23 -16.17 -8.92 9.64
C SER A 23 -14.96 -8.30 8.96
N ILE A 24 -15.11 -7.74 7.76
CA ILE A 24 -14.03 -7.04 7.07
C ILE A 24 -13.81 -5.64 7.69
N LYS A 25 -14.87 -4.91 8.07
CA LYS A 25 -14.74 -3.66 8.84
C LYS A 25 -14.10 -3.91 10.22
N ASP A 26 -14.52 -4.95 10.92
CA ASP A 26 -13.95 -5.36 12.22
C ASP A 26 -12.47 -5.83 12.06
N LEU A 27 -12.09 -6.33 10.87
CA LEU A 27 -10.70 -6.59 10.54
C LEU A 27 -9.85 -5.30 10.51
N LEU A 28 -10.47 -4.18 10.25
CA LEU A 28 -9.87 -2.84 10.20
C LEU A 28 -10.17 -2.06 11.49
N ASP A 29 -10.35 -2.73 12.64
CA ASP A 29 -10.63 -2.06 13.94
C ASP A 29 -9.53 -1.02 14.29
N ILE A 30 -9.46 0.04 13.47
CA ILE A 30 -8.49 1.13 13.57
C ILE A 30 -9.14 2.34 14.27
N LYS A 31 -10.47 2.52 14.14
CA LYS A 31 -11.17 3.71 14.65
C LYS A 31 -11.31 3.65 16.18
N GLN A 32 -10.87 4.68 16.87
CA GLN A 32 -11.24 4.97 18.26
C GLN A 32 -12.57 5.74 18.24
N SER A 33 -13.49 5.44 19.14
CA SER A 33 -14.79 6.13 19.23
C SER A 33 -14.81 7.31 20.19
N TYR A 34 -13.80 7.46 21.04
CA TYR A 34 -13.73 8.54 22.04
C TYR A 34 -12.29 9.00 22.26
N ALA A 35 -12.17 10.21 22.82
CA ALA A 35 -10.90 10.78 23.28
C ALA A 35 -11.04 11.31 24.70
N ASN A 36 -9.94 11.31 25.46
CA ASN A 36 -9.89 11.89 26.80
C ASN A 36 -9.33 13.31 26.72
N LEU A 37 -10.22 14.32 26.61
CA LEU A 37 -9.85 15.73 26.54
C LEU A 37 -9.41 16.24 27.92
N LYS A 38 -8.23 16.86 27.98
CA LYS A 38 -7.69 17.50 29.17
C LYS A 38 -8.13 18.96 29.24
N LYS A 39 -8.91 19.32 30.26
CA LYS A 39 -9.31 20.70 30.58
C LYS A 39 -8.74 21.09 31.93
N GLY A 40 -7.59 21.79 31.91
CA GLY A 40 -6.86 22.14 33.15
C GLY A 40 -6.42 20.88 33.90
N ASN A 41 -6.96 20.67 35.12
CA ASN A 41 -6.69 19.49 35.95
C ASN A 41 -7.73 18.37 35.82
N THR A 42 -8.78 18.56 35.03
CA THR A 42 -9.82 17.55 34.80
C THR A 42 -9.71 16.91 33.43
N THR A 43 -10.19 15.67 33.32
CA THR A 43 -10.26 14.93 32.05
C THR A 43 -11.71 14.60 31.76
N SER A 44 -12.19 14.98 30.60
CA SER A 44 -13.55 14.64 30.11
C SER A 44 -13.47 13.71 28.89
N LYS A 45 -14.33 12.71 28.84
CA LYS A 45 -14.47 11.84 27.68
C LYS A 45 -15.35 12.55 26.66
N ILE A 46 -14.86 12.70 25.43
CA ILE A 46 -15.58 13.32 24.29
C ILE A 46 -15.60 12.36 23.11
N ASP A 47 -16.50 12.56 22.15
CA ASP A 47 -16.45 11.88 20.85
C ASP A 47 -15.23 12.35 20.07
N VAL A 48 -14.65 11.47 19.24
CA VAL A 48 -13.49 11.84 18.40
C VAL A 48 -13.84 12.91 17.36
N GLU A 49 -15.09 12.97 16.94
CA GLU A 49 -15.61 13.95 15.98
C GLU A 49 -15.70 15.37 16.59
N ASP A 50 -15.71 15.49 17.92
CA ASP A 50 -15.74 16.77 18.64
C ASP A 50 -14.34 17.36 18.93
N ILE A 51 -13.26 16.66 18.57
CA ILE A 51 -11.87 17.12 18.80
C ILE A 51 -11.58 18.35 17.93
N LYS A 52 -10.93 19.33 18.53
CA LYS A 52 -10.46 20.55 17.84
C LYS A 52 -8.93 20.57 17.74
N ILE A 53 -8.43 21.23 16.71
CA ILE A 53 -7.00 21.48 16.55
C ILE A 53 -6.47 22.21 17.81
N ASN A 54 -5.33 21.78 18.32
CA ASN A 54 -4.67 22.21 19.56
C ASN A 54 -5.29 21.67 20.86
N ASP A 55 -6.31 20.82 20.83
CA ASP A 55 -6.81 20.15 22.02
C ASP A 55 -5.71 19.26 22.63
N LEU A 56 -5.64 19.24 23.97
CA LEU A 56 -4.76 18.36 24.72
C LEU A 56 -5.50 17.07 25.07
N LEU A 57 -5.02 15.95 24.55
CA LEU A 57 -5.64 14.64 24.72
C LEU A 57 -4.72 13.74 25.55
N ILE A 58 -5.29 13.05 26.53
CA ILE A 58 -4.59 12.05 27.34
C ILE A 58 -4.82 10.68 26.72
N VAL A 59 -3.74 10.00 26.36
CA VAL A 59 -3.79 8.63 25.83
C VAL A 59 -3.15 7.69 26.84
N LYS A 60 -3.96 6.80 27.39
CA LYS A 60 -3.54 5.82 28.39
C LYS A 60 -2.93 4.58 27.71
N LYS A 61 -2.23 3.77 28.52
CA LYS A 61 -1.74 2.46 28.08
C LYS A 61 -2.89 1.61 27.52
N GLY A 62 -2.68 1.01 26.35
CA GLY A 62 -3.65 0.20 25.63
C GLY A 62 -4.70 0.99 24.83
N GLU A 63 -4.75 2.32 24.95
CA GLU A 63 -5.63 3.15 24.14
C GLU A 63 -5.00 3.48 22.79
N LYS A 64 -5.85 3.66 21.77
CA LYS A 64 -5.43 4.13 20.44
C LYS A 64 -5.31 5.66 20.45
N ILE A 65 -4.39 6.18 19.65
CA ILE A 65 -4.29 7.62 19.36
C ILE A 65 -5.54 8.03 18.56
N PRO A 66 -6.36 8.99 19.05
CA PRO A 66 -7.65 9.28 18.42
C PRO A 66 -7.54 10.11 17.12
N VAL A 67 -6.62 11.07 17.07
CA VAL A 67 -6.31 11.94 15.91
C VAL A 67 -4.80 12.16 15.83
N ASP A 68 -4.30 12.58 14.66
CA ASP A 68 -2.88 12.88 14.50
C ASP A 68 -2.47 14.05 15.40
N GLY A 69 -1.27 13.98 15.98
CA GLY A 69 -0.84 14.96 16.96
C GLY A 69 0.65 14.92 17.26
N VAL A 70 1.06 15.77 18.21
CA VAL A 70 2.43 15.86 18.72
C VAL A 70 2.42 15.57 20.22
N ILE A 71 3.37 14.77 20.71
CA ILE A 71 3.52 14.53 22.14
C ILE A 71 4.01 15.80 22.84
N VAL A 72 3.24 16.28 23.82
CA VAL A 72 3.55 17.46 24.64
C VAL A 72 4.16 17.04 25.98
N LYS A 73 3.78 15.86 26.48
CA LYS A 73 4.27 15.34 27.76
C LYS A 73 4.29 13.82 27.77
N GLY A 74 5.39 13.26 28.23
CA GLY A 74 5.60 11.82 28.41
C GLY A 74 6.39 11.19 27.28
N SER A 75 6.73 9.92 27.46
CA SER A 75 7.40 9.06 26.49
C SER A 75 6.78 7.67 26.57
N THR A 76 6.68 6.99 25.43
CA THR A 76 6.10 5.65 25.37
C THR A 76 6.61 4.88 24.14
N TYR A 77 6.14 3.66 23.98
CA TYR A 77 6.23 2.91 22.73
C TYR A 77 4.87 2.89 22.06
N LEU A 78 4.83 3.09 20.74
CA LEU A 78 3.63 2.97 19.94
C LEU A 78 3.68 1.68 19.12
N ASP A 79 2.59 0.91 19.18
CA ASP A 79 2.35 -0.21 18.28
C ASP A 79 1.58 0.32 17.06
N MET A 80 2.22 0.29 15.91
CA MET A 80 1.65 0.71 14.64
C MET A 80 1.08 -0.45 13.82
N SER A 81 1.00 -1.66 14.38
CA SER A 81 0.57 -2.87 13.67
C SER A 81 -0.80 -2.73 13.01
N SER A 82 -1.72 -1.98 13.63
CA SER A 82 -3.04 -1.68 13.06
C SER A 82 -2.99 -0.84 11.78
N LEU A 83 -1.94 -0.03 11.59
CA LEU A 83 -1.75 0.83 10.43
C LEU A 83 -0.82 0.16 9.41
N THR A 84 0.36 -0.23 9.84
CA THR A 84 1.44 -0.71 8.95
C THR A 84 1.42 -2.23 8.74
N GLY A 85 0.69 -2.96 9.56
CA GLY A 85 0.67 -4.42 9.57
C GLY A 85 1.87 -5.08 10.25
N GLU A 86 2.72 -4.30 10.93
CA GLU A 86 3.92 -4.77 11.63
C GLU A 86 3.82 -4.60 13.13
N SER A 87 4.27 -5.60 13.87
CA SER A 87 4.32 -5.57 15.34
C SER A 87 5.61 -4.93 15.85
N ALA A 88 6.03 -3.81 15.27
CA ALA A 88 7.20 -3.07 15.73
C ALA A 88 6.78 -1.97 16.72
N PHE A 89 7.40 -1.95 17.89
CA PHE A 89 7.20 -0.91 18.89
C PHE A 89 8.15 0.27 18.61
N ILE A 90 7.58 1.41 18.23
CA ILE A 90 8.36 2.62 17.92
C ILE A 90 8.48 3.48 19.18
N PRO A 91 9.71 3.77 19.67
CA PRO A 91 9.89 4.67 20.80
C PRO A 91 9.55 6.11 20.39
N VAL A 92 8.73 6.78 21.18
CA VAL A 92 8.32 8.17 20.98
C VAL A 92 8.44 8.96 22.29
N SER A 93 8.80 10.24 22.17
CA SER A 93 9.01 11.15 23.29
C SER A 93 8.42 12.53 23.00
N GLU A 94 8.59 13.48 23.91
CA GLU A 94 8.16 14.87 23.71
C GLU A 94 8.65 15.43 22.35
N LYS A 95 7.78 16.14 21.66
CA LYS A 95 7.93 16.67 20.29
C LYS A 95 7.88 15.62 19.17
N SER A 96 7.71 14.33 19.45
CA SER A 96 7.48 13.33 18.42
C SER A 96 6.08 13.47 17.83
N ASN A 97 5.97 13.35 16.51
CA ASN A 97 4.68 13.22 15.83
C ASN A 97 4.10 11.82 16.07
N VAL A 98 2.80 11.74 16.26
CA VAL A 98 2.06 10.48 16.45
C VAL A 98 0.86 10.43 15.52
N LEU A 99 0.61 9.26 14.93
CA LEU A 99 -0.47 9.04 13.98
C LEU A 99 -1.67 8.41 14.68
N SER A 100 -2.86 8.84 14.29
CA SER A 100 -4.13 8.24 14.73
C SER A 100 -4.17 6.75 14.41
N GLY A 101 -4.80 5.94 15.29
CA GLY A 101 -4.87 4.49 15.14
C GLY A 101 -3.68 3.71 15.71
N SER A 102 -2.54 4.35 16.03
CA SER A 102 -1.45 3.72 16.77
C SER A 102 -1.87 3.42 18.21
N ILE A 103 -1.41 2.31 18.78
CA ILE A 103 -1.75 1.89 20.16
C ILE A 103 -0.63 2.30 21.10
N ASN A 104 -0.97 2.97 22.19
CA ASN A 104 -0.03 3.29 23.26
C ASN A 104 0.28 2.05 24.10
N VAL A 105 1.54 1.60 24.16
CA VAL A 105 1.92 0.31 24.77
C VAL A 105 2.38 0.45 26.23
N SER A 106 2.99 1.57 26.61
CA SER A 106 3.66 1.68 27.93
C SER A 106 3.01 2.69 28.85
N ASP A 107 3.42 3.95 28.75
CA ASP A 107 3.08 4.99 29.72
C ASP A 107 2.00 5.95 29.20
N VAL A 108 1.37 6.66 30.12
CA VAL A 108 0.39 7.69 29.76
C VAL A 108 1.09 8.87 29.10
N ILE A 109 0.64 9.24 27.92
CA ILE A 109 1.13 10.42 27.20
C ILE A 109 0.04 11.48 27.08
N THR A 110 0.47 12.72 26.93
CA THR A 110 -0.40 13.84 26.55
C THR A 110 0.01 14.28 25.15
N ILE A 111 -0.92 14.24 24.22
CA ILE A 111 -0.73 14.71 22.84
C ILE A 111 -1.51 16.00 22.61
N LYS A 112 -1.00 16.83 21.72
CA LYS A 112 -1.69 18.00 21.18
C LYS A 112 -2.19 17.64 19.79
N ALA A 113 -3.50 17.73 19.56
CA ALA A 113 -4.10 17.44 18.28
C ALA A 113 -3.61 18.41 17.20
N THR A 114 -3.15 17.89 16.07
CA THR A 114 -2.71 18.65 14.89
C THR A 114 -3.69 18.57 13.74
N SER A 115 -4.63 17.61 13.76
CA SER A 115 -5.68 17.43 12.76
C SER A 115 -7.06 17.29 13.41
N LEU A 116 -8.11 17.56 12.66
CA LEU A 116 -9.46 17.11 12.99
C LEU A 116 -9.59 15.61 12.72
N PHE A 117 -10.66 14.99 13.21
CA PHE A 117 -10.90 13.56 12.94
C PHE A 117 -11.07 13.29 11.45
N GLU A 118 -11.78 14.15 10.72
CA GLU A 118 -12.01 14.05 9.27
C GLU A 118 -10.69 14.03 8.47
N ASP A 119 -9.70 14.81 8.90
CA ASP A 119 -8.39 14.94 8.26
C ASP A 119 -7.34 13.95 8.81
N SER A 120 -7.70 13.15 9.81
CA SER A 120 -6.78 12.21 10.46
C SER A 120 -6.36 11.06 9.54
N THR A 121 -5.17 10.53 9.74
CA THR A 121 -4.62 9.39 8.99
C THR A 121 -5.59 8.19 8.98
N VAL A 122 -6.20 7.88 10.12
CA VAL A 122 -7.19 6.78 10.22
C VAL A 122 -8.41 7.04 9.36
N ASN A 123 -8.98 8.26 9.40
CA ASN A 123 -10.17 8.55 8.62
C ASN A 123 -9.88 8.52 7.12
N LYS A 124 -8.74 9.06 6.69
CA LYS A 124 -8.29 8.96 5.29
C LYS A 124 -8.16 7.51 4.82
N ILE A 125 -7.61 6.62 5.66
CA ILE A 125 -7.52 5.18 5.34
C ILE A 125 -8.91 4.56 5.22
N ILE A 126 -9.83 4.86 6.15
CA ILE A 126 -11.21 4.35 6.12
C ILE A 126 -11.92 4.82 4.86
N GLU A 127 -11.85 6.12 4.53
CA GLU A 127 -12.45 6.70 3.35
C GLU A 127 -11.90 6.09 2.06
N LEU A 128 -10.59 5.92 1.95
CA LEU A 128 -9.97 5.26 0.80
C LEU A 128 -10.44 3.82 0.64
N LEU A 129 -10.66 3.08 1.73
CA LEU A 129 -11.18 1.72 1.70
C LEU A 129 -12.67 1.66 1.35
N GLU A 130 -13.47 2.60 1.81
CA GLU A 130 -14.89 2.72 1.45
C GLU A 130 -15.04 3.08 -0.03
N ASN A 131 -14.27 4.06 -0.52
CA ASN A 131 -14.27 4.48 -1.92
C ASN A 131 -13.60 3.47 -2.87
N ALA A 132 -12.75 2.57 -2.37
CA ALA A 132 -12.10 1.54 -3.18
C ALA A 132 -13.10 0.59 -3.88
N THR A 133 -14.33 0.49 -3.37
CA THR A 133 -15.39 -0.31 -3.98
C THR A 133 -16.09 0.38 -5.15
N ASP A 134 -15.97 1.69 -5.30
CA ASP A 134 -16.68 2.47 -6.33
C ASP A 134 -16.02 2.35 -7.71
N LYS A 135 -14.71 2.11 -7.76
CA LYS A 135 -13.99 1.88 -9.02
C LYS A 135 -14.15 0.43 -9.50
N LYS A 136 -15.19 0.19 -10.28
CA LYS A 136 -15.53 -1.14 -10.82
C LYS A 136 -14.41 -1.73 -11.68
N THR A 137 -14.13 -3.02 -11.47
CA THR A 137 -13.22 -3.79 -12.31
C THR A 137 -13.76 -3.99 -13.71
N LYS A 138 -12.87 -4.34 -14.66
CA LYS A 138 -13.31 -4.82 -15.99
C LYS A 138 -14.25 -6.02 -15.86
N THR A 139 -13.97 -6.93 -14.93
CA THR A 139 -14.80 -8.12 -14.64
C THR A 139 -16.19 -7.72 -14.15
N GLU A 140 -16.33 -6.79 -13.21
CA GLU A 140 -17.63 -6.28 -12.73
C GLU A 140 -18.41 -5.57 -13.85
N THR A 141 -17.72 -4.81 -14.70
CA THR A 141 -18.31 -4.13 -15.85
C THR A 141 -18.85 -5.14 -16.88
N ILE A 142 -18.09 -6.21 -17.17
CA ILE A 142 -18.51 -7.29 -18.09
C ILE A 142 -19.75 -7.98 -17.52
N ILE A 143 -19.79 -8.30 -16.24
CA ILE A 143 -20.92 -8.95 -15.58
C ILE A 143 -22.16 -8.05 -15.61
N SER A 144 -22.00 -6.75 -15.34
CA SER A 144 -23.11 -5.79 -15.45
C SER A 144 -23.68 -5.70 -16.88
N LYS A 145 -22.81 -5.68 -17.89
CA LYS A 145 -23.22 -5.74 -19.30
C LYS A 145 -23.89 -7.07 -19.65
N PHE A 146 -23.32 -8.18 -19.20
CA PHE A 146 -23.88 -9.52 -19.39
C PHE A 146 -25.30 -9.62 -18.80
N SER A 147 -25.51 -9.13 -17.57
CA SER A 147 -26.83 -9.16 -16.93
C SER A 147 -27.89 -8.39 -17.72
N LYS A 148 -27.54 -7.27 -18.38
CA LYS A 148 -28.47 -6.50 -19.24
C LYS A 148 -28.94 -7.26 -20.45
N ILE A 149 -28.11 -8.14 -21.00
CA ILE A 149 -28.44 -8.98 -22.19
C ILE A 149 -29.08 -10.30 -21.73
N TYR A 150 -28.55 -10.88 -20.65
CA TYR A 150 -28.98 -12.18 -20.15
C TYR A 150 -30.43 -12.18 -19.69
N THR A 151 -30.86 -11.15 -18.93
CA THR A 151 -32.20 -11.10 -18.36
C THR A 151 -33.32 -11.13 -19.41
N PRO A 152 -33.31 -10.33 -20.52
CA PRO A 152 -34.29 -10.43 -21.58
C PRO A 152 -34.27 -11.79 -22.29
N ILE A 153 -33.09 -12.37 -22.52
CA ILE A 153 -32.98 -13.71 -23.18
C ILE A 153 -33.64 -14.79 -22.31
N ILE A 154 -33.37 -14.77 -21.01
CA ILE A 154 -33.97 -15.74 -20.09
C ILE A 154 -35.50 -15.60 -20.01
N LEU A 155 -35.99 -14.36 -19.99
CA LEU A 155 -37.44 -14.11 -20.04
C LEU A 155 -38.08 -14.69 -21.32
N LEU A 156 -37.44 -14.44 -22.45
CA LEU A 156 -37.89 -15.01 -23.74
C LEU A 156 -37.89 -16.55 -23.72
N LEU A 157 -36.79 -17.15 -23.21
CA LEU A 157 -36.69 -18.62 -23.09
C LEU A 157 -37.75 -19.20 -22.15
N ALA A 158 -38.04 -18.55 -21.05
CA ALA A 158 -39.10 -18.97 -20.11
C ALA A 158 -40.47 -18.93 -20.78
N ILE A 159 -40.79 -17.90 -21.56
CA ILE A 159 -42.03 -17.80 -22.34
C ILE A 159 -42.08 -18.92 -23.39
N LEU A 160 -40.99 -19.17 -24.10
CA LEU A 160 -40.91 -20.28 -25.06
C LEU A 160 -41.15 -21.64 -24.38
N VAL A 161 -40.57 -21.87 -23.19
CA VAL A 161 -40.81 -23.10 -22.43
C VAL A 161 -42.29 -23.24 -22.08
N ILE A 162 -42.96 -22.17 -21.60
CA ILE A 162 -44.39 -22.21 -21.25
C ILE A 162 -45.27 -22.53 -22.47
N ILE A 163 -44.96 -21.98 -23.64
CA ILE A 163 -45.77 -22.15 -24.87
C ILE A 163 -45.47 -23.49 -25.56
N PHE A 164 -44.22 -23.84 -25.75
CA PHE A 164 -43.83 -24.98 -26.58
C PHE A 164 -43.81 -26.32 -25.86
N LEU A 165 -43.60 -26.33 -24.51
CA LEU A 165 -43.55 -27.59 -23.77
C LEU A 165 -44.86 -28.38 -23.82
N PRO A 166 -46.06 -27.77 -23.69
CA PRO A 166 -47.32 -28.49 -23.90
C PRO A 166 -47.51 -29.00 -25.31
N LEU A 167 -47.08 -28.22 -26.32
CA LEU A 167 -47.25 -28.54 -27.72
C LEU A 167 -46.37 -29.71 -28.19
N LEU A 168 -45.12 -29.79 -27.70
CA LEU A 168 -44.13 -30.76 -28.16
C LEU A 168 -44.08 -32.05 -27.32
N PHE A 169 -44.42 -31.96 -26.00
CA PHE A 169 -44.19 -33.06 -25.04
C PHE A 169 -45.47 -33.52 -24.31
N ASN A 170 -46.67 -33.09 -24.74
CA ASN A 170 -47.94 -33.43 -24.08
C ASN A 170 -47.98 -33.14 -22.56
N VAL A 171 -47.29 -32.12 -22.10
CA VAL A 171 -47.24 -31.70 -20.72
C VAL A 171 -48.44 -30.81 -20.41
N SER A 172 -49.04 -30.91 -19.21
CA SER A 172 -50.16 -30.04 -18.82
C SER A 172 -49.75 -28.57 -18.83
N GLN A 173 -50.68 -27.66 -19.12
CA GLN A 173 -50.41 -26.23 -19.19
C GLN A 173 -49.97 -25.67 -17.81
N ASN A 174 -50.50 -26.23 -16.72
CA ASN A 174 -50.10 -25.90 -15.36
C ASN A 174 -48.65 -26.33 -15.06
N ASP A 175 -48.24 -27.51 -15.50
CA ASP A 175 -46.86 -27.99 -15.34
C ASP A 175 -45.88 -27.18 -16.18
N ALA A 176 -46.27 -26.80 -17.41
CA ALA A 176 -45.44 -25.94 -18.26
C ALA A 176 -45.24 -24.56 -17.63
N LEU A 177 -46.30 -23.96 -17.09
CA LEU A 177 -46.23 -22.71 -16.38
C LEU A 177 -45.32 -22.84 -15.13
N TYR A 178 -45.50 -23.90 -14.31
CA TYR A 178 -44.66 -24.16 -13.16
C TYR A 178 -43.17 -24.30 -13.54
N ARG A 179 -42.84 -25.05 -14.57
CA ARG A 179 -41.45 -25.21 -15.08
C ARG A 179 -40.89 -23.90 -15.60
N GLY A 180 -41.66 -23.12 -16.37
CA GLY A 180 -41.23 -21.81 -16.85
C GLY A 180 -40.97 -20.80 -15.72
N LEU A 181 -41.83 -20.77 -14.72
CA LEU A 181 -41.59 -19.93 -13.51
C LEU A 181 -40.38 -20.40 -12.70
N THR A 182 -40.21 -21.71 -12.54
CA THR A 182 -39.03 -22.31 -11.89
C THR A 182 -37.76 -21.98 -12.66
N PHE A 183 -37.79 -22.02 -13.98
CA PHE A 183 -36.69 -21.62 -14.88
C PHE A 183 -36.28 -20.15 -14.65
N LEU A 184 -37.24 -19.23 -14.52
CA LEU A 184 -36.98 -17.83 -14.23
C LEU A 184 -36.30 -17.65 -12.88
N VAL A 185 -36.74 -18.34 -11.83
CA VAL A 185 -36.14 -18.24 -10.47
C VAL A 185 -34.70 -18.76 -10.48
N ILE A 186 -34.42 -19.90 -11.11
CA ILE A 186 -33.07 -20.47 -11.20
C ILE A 186 -32.12 -19.55 -11.97
N SER A 187 -32.61 -18.80 -12.91
CA SER A 187 -31.82 -18.00 -13.84
C SER A 187 -31.26 -16.70 -13.23
N CYS A 188 -31.66 -16.29 -12.00
CA CYS A 188 -31.09 -15.11 -11.37
C CYS A 188 -29.57 -15.24 -11.20
N PRO A 189 -28.73 -14.32 -11.68
CA PRO A 189 -27.28 -14.40 -11.51
C PRO A 189 -26.78 -13.91 -10.14
N CYS A 190 -27.62 -14.04 -9.07
CA CYS A 190 -27.38 -13.44 -7.73
C CYS A 190 -26.04 -13.86 -7.12
N ALA A 191 -25.69 -15.17 -7.20
CA ALA A 191 -24.42 -15.68 -6.67
C ALA A 191 -23.19 -15.01 -7.31
N ILE A 192 -23.27 -14.70 -8.62
CA ILE A 192 -22.17 -14.05 -9.36
C ILE A 192 -22.12 -12.57 -9.01
N ALA A 193 -23.27 -11.88 -9.01
CA ALA A 193 -23.38 -10.46 -8.75
C ALA A 193 -22.90 -10.07 -7.34
N ILE A 194 -23.02 -10.96 -6.37
CA ILE A 194 -22.63 -10.73 -4.97
C ILE A 194 -21.21 -11.21 -4.69
N SER A 195 -20.84 -12.43 -5.12
CA SER A 195 -19.57 -13.03 -4.71
C SER A 195 -18.35 -12.32 -5.29
N ILE A 196 -18.46 -11.69 -6.47
CA ILE A 196 -17.33 -11.05 -7.13
C ILE A 196 -16.94 -9.75 -6.43
N PRO A 197 -17.84 -8.75 -6.23
CA PRO A 197 -17.50 -7.55 -5.46
C PRO A 197 -17.05 -7.89 -4.04
N LEU A 198 -17.70 -8.84 -3.38
CA LEU A 198 -17.31 -9.27 -2.04
C LEU A 198 -15.90 -9.88 -2.00
N SER A 199 -15.50 -10.64 -3.04
CA SER A 199 -14.15 -11.21 -3.11
C SER A 199 -13.09 -10.12 -3.29
N TYR A 200 -13.34 -9.11 -4.14
CA TYR A 200 -12.43 -7.96 -4.29
C TYR A 200 -12.34 -7.16 -2.97
N PHE A 201 -13.48 -6.87 -2.36
CA PHE A 201 -13.51 -6.16 -1.09
C PHE A 201 -12.75 -6.92 0.02
N THR A 202 -12.91 -8.24 0.08
CA THR A 202 -12.17 -9.10 1.00
C THR A 202 -10.65 -9.05 0.73
N GLY A 203 -10.26 -9.10 -0.55
CA GLY A 203 -8.85 -8.99 -0.95
C GLY A 203 -8.22 -7.65 -0.56
N ILE A 204 -8.93 -6.54 -0.78
CA ILE A 204 -8.50 -5.18 -0.37
C ILE A 204 -8.38 -5.11 1.16
N GLY A 205 -9.37 -5.60 1.91
CA GLY A 205 -9.31 -5.61 3.37
C GLY A 205 -8.16 -6.43 3.94
N VAL A 206 -7.84 -7.57 3.31
CA VAL A 206 -6.66 -8.38 3.67
C VAL A 206 -5.36 -7.65 3.34
N ALA A 207 -5.27 -7.00 2.18
CA ALA A 207 -4.10 -6.21 1.79
C ALA A 207 -3.86 -5.06 2.77
N SER A 208 -4.91 -4.33 3.14
CA SER A 208 -4.84 -3.24 4.12
C SER A 208 -4.31 -3.69 5.48
N LYS A 209 -4.74 -4.85 5.99
CA LYS A 209 -4.19 -5.43 7.22
C LYS A 209 -2.69 -5.75 7.16
N LYS A 210 -2.17 -5.94 5.96
CA LYS A 210 -0.74 -6.18 5.72
C LYS A 210 0.01 -4.89 5.38
N GLY A 211 -0.59 -3.72 5.64
CA GLY A 211 0.01 -2.42 5.36
C GLY A 211 0.03 -2.04 3.87
N ILE A 212 -0.86 -2.63 3.07
CA ILE A 212 -0.97 -2.37 1.63
C ILE A 212 -2.34 -1.76 1.36
N LEU A 213 -2.40 -0.45 1.17
CA LEU A 213 -3.63 0.28 0.90
C LEU A 213 -3.90 0.33 -0.61
N ILE A 214 -4.98 -0.32 -1.07
CA ILE A 214 -5.38 -0.40 -2.48
C ILE A 214 -6.63 0.46 -2.69
N LYS A 215 -6.56 1.48 -3.53
CA LYS A 215 -7.62 2.47 -3.74
C LYS A 215 -8.73 2.05 -4.71
N GLY A 216 -8.73 0.81 -5.15
CA GLY A 216 -9.77 0.34 -6.07
C GLY A 216 -9.69 -1.14 -6.39
N SER A 217 -10.85 -1.77 -6.62
CA SER A 217 -10.92 -3.17 -7.03
C SER A 217 -10.27 -3.41 -8.40
N ASN A 218 -10.31 -2.42 -9.30
CA ASN A 218 -9.63 -2.44 -10.59
C ASN A 218 -8.09 -2.54 -10.43
N TYR A 219 -7.50 -1.87 -9.44
CA TYR A 219 -6.07 -1.95 -9.18
C TYR A 219 -5.69 -3.32 -8.60
N LEU A 220 -6.53 -3.88 -7.71
CA LEU A 220 -6.33 -5.25 -7.23
C LEU A 220 -6.40 -6.26 -8.39
N ASP A 221 -7.32 -6.10 -9.36
CA ASP A 221 -7.39 -6.99 -10.54
C ASP A 221 -6.15 -6.82 -11.45
N ASN A 222 -5.71 -5.58 -11.69
CA ASN A 222 -4.55 -5.27 -12.51
C ASN A 222 -3.26 -5.84 -11.93
N LEU A 223 -3.06 -5.83 -10.59
CA LEU A 223 -1.91 -6.44 -9.91
C LEU A 223 -1.68 -7.90 -10.35
N SER A 224 -2.75 -8.69 -10.54
CA SER A 224 -2.65 -10.08 -10.97
C SER A 224 -2.16 -10.25 -12.41
N ASN A 225 -2.29 -9.20 -13.23
CA ASN A 225 -1.99 -9.19 -14.66
C ASN A 225 -0.71 -8.41 -14.99
N THR A 226 0.02 -7.95 -13.98
CA THR A 226 1.27 -7.18 -14.15
C THR A 226 2.31 -7.99 -14.91
N THR A 227 2.89 -7.36 -15.93
CA THR A 227 3.93 -7.94 -16.78
C THR A 227 5.28 -7.26 -16.62
N SER A 228 5.29 -6.00 -16.19
CA SER A 228 6.51 -5.23 -15.95
C SER A 228 6.39 -4.32 -14.73
N ILE A 229 7.51 -4.09 -14.08
CA ILE A 229 7.64 -3.20 -12.92
C ILE A 229 8.83 -2.29 -13.12
N ILE A 230 8.60 -0.99 -12.96
CA ILE A 230 9.63 0.04 -12.95
C ILE A 230 9.79 0.52 -11.52
N PHE A 231 10.99 0.45 -11.01
CA PHE A 231 11.37 0.98 -9.70
C PHE A 231 12.09 2.30 -9.87
N ASP A 232 11.69 3.33 -9.13
CA ASP A 232 12.61 4.39 -8.81
C ASP A 232 13.73 3.84 -7.90
N LYS A 233 14.92 4.41 -7.97
CA LYS A 233 16.03 3.98 -7.11
C LYS A 233 15.87 4.48 -5.68
N THR A 234 15.83 5.81 -5.53
CA THR A 234 15.98 6.49 -4.24
C THR A 234 14.71 6.39 -3.41
N GLY A 235 14.85 5.96 -2.14
CA GLY A 235 13.69 5.77 -1.26
C GLY A 235 12.78 4.60 -1.63
N THR A 236 13.07 3.86 -2.71
CA THR A 236 12.28 2.70 -3.18
C THR A 236 13.09 1.42 -3.09
N LEU A 237 14.16 1.27 -3.89
CA LEU A 237 15.11 0.15 -3.80
C LEU A 237 16.15 0.37 -2.71
N THR A 238 16.37 1.63 -2.35
CA THR A 238 17.31 2.07 -1.33
C THR A 238 16.56 2.67 -0.14
N SER A 239 17.20 2.67 1.03
CA SER A 239 16.59 3.12 2.30
C SER A 239 16.49 4.64 2.44
N GLY A 240 17.14 5.40 1.55
CA GLY A 240 17.34 6.84 1.74
C GLY A 240 18.36 7.18 2.83
N ASP A 241 18.87 6.16 3.52
CA ASP A 241 19.92 6.32 4.52
C ASP A 241 21.30 6.27 3.87
N PHE A 242 21.89 7.42 3.76
CA PHE A 242 23.27 7.51 3.26
C PHE A 242 24.23 6.81 4.21
N LYS A 243 25.16 6.03 3.64
CA LYS A 243 26.24 5.39 4.39
C LYS A 243 27.57 5.72 3.73
N VAL A 244 28.55 6.14 4.55
CA VAL A 244 29.93 6.28 4.08
C VAL A 244 30.44 4.88 3.76
N THR A 245 30.74 4.63 2.47
CA THR A 245 31.22 3.34 1.98
C THR A 245 32.73 3.24 1.96
N ASP A 246 33.40 4.36 1.65
CA ASP A 246 34.86 4.41 1.64
C ASP A 246 35.37 5.84 1.88
N ILE A 247 36.60 5.94 2.38
CA ILE A 247 37.34 7.18 2.57
C ILE A 247 38.73 6.99 1.97
N VAL A 248 38.96 7.60 0.81
CA VAL A 248 40.25 7.56 0.13
C VAL A 248 41.11 8.74 0.53
N ILE A 249 42.20 8.48 1.22
CA ILE A 249 43.12 9.49 1.74
C ILE A 249 44.10 9.89 0.65
N THR A 250 44.11 11.17 0.32
CA THR A 250 45.03 11.75 -0.66
C THR A 250 46.30 12.28 0.00
N ASP A 251 46.18 12.93 1.15
CA ASP A 251 47.31 13.42 1.94
C ASP A 251 47.67 12.45 3.07
N LYS A 252 48.78 11.75 2.91
CA LYS A 252 49.29 10.74 3.85
C LYS A 252 49.74 11.29 5.20
N SER A 253 49.72 12.61 5.40
CA SER A 253 49.99 13.21 6.70
C SER A 253 48.83 13.03 7.70
N TYR A 254 47.64 12.63 7.22
CA TYR A 254 46.49 12.36 8.05
C TYR A 254 46.20 10.87 8.11
N THR A 255 45.82 10.39 9.29
CA THR A 255 45.30 9.06 9.51
C THR A 255 43.79 9.02 9.21
N LYS A 256 43.23 7.82 8.96
CA LYS A 256 41.79 7.66 8.72
C LYS A 256 40.95 8.11 9.92
N ASP A 257 41.44 7.86 11.13
CA ASP A 257 40.74 8.25 12.36
C ASP A 257 40.71 9.77 12.57
N GLU A 258 41.80 10.47 12.24
CA GLU A 258 41.85 11.94 12.28
C GLU A 258 40.88 12.56 11.26
N ILE A 259 40.81 12.01 10.04
CA ILE A 259 39.87 12.45 9.02
C ILE A 259 38.44 12.26 9.48
N ILE A 260 38.10 11.09 10.05
CA ILE A 260 36.77 10.82 10.61
C ILE A 260 36.47 11.81 11.74
N ASP A 261 37.42 12.12 12.63
CA ASP A 261 37.23 13.06 13.73
C ASP A 261 36.90 14.47 13.22
N ILE A 262 37.66 14.94 12.25
CA ILE A 262 37.45 16.25 11.63
C ILE A 262 36.05 16.30 11.02
N MET A 263 35.69 15.29 10.24
CA MET A 263 34.38 15.23 9.57
C MET A 263 33.23 15.18 10.57
N VAL A 264 33.30 14.31 11.58
CA VAL A 264 32.23 14.16 12.57
C VAL A 264 32.05 15.43 13.39
N LYS A 265 33.16 16.15 13.75
CA LYS A 265 33.09 17.44 14.45
C LYS A 265 32.36 18.49 13.62
N GLY A 266 32.68 18.65 12.33
CA GLY A 266 32.04 19.62 11.46
C GLY A 266 30.58 19.28 11.18
N GLU A 267 30.30 18.04 10.77
CA GLU A 267 28.97 17.60 10.38
C GLU A 267 27.99 17.47 11.57
N SER A 268 28.50 17.49 12.81
CA SER A 268 27.63 17.49 14.01
C SER A 268 26.75 18.73 14.14
N PHE A 269 27.04 19.79 13.40
CA PHE A 269 26.25 21.03 13.35
C PHE A 269 25.24 21.07 12.20
N SER A 270 25.28 20.12 11.27
CA SER A 270 24.34 20.02 10.14
C SER A 270 23.27 18.99 10.40
N ASN A 271 22.03 19.28 9.96
CA ASN A 271 20.90 18.33 9.99
C ASN A 271 20.75 17.57 8.68
N HIS A 272 21.65 17.74 7.72
CA HIS A 272 21.58 17.09 6.41
C HIS A 272 21.69 15.55 6.56
N PRO A 273 20.95 14.73 5.75
CA PRO A 273 21.03 13.26 5.82
C PRO A 273 22.46 12.72 5.66
N ILE A 274 23.28 13.35 4.81
CA ILE A 274 24.71 13.02 4.65
C ILE A 274 25.49 13.29 5.94
N ALA A 275 25.24 14.40 6.60
CA ALA A 275 25.87 14.73 7.89
C ALA A 275 25.59 13.66 8.94
N LYS A 276 24.35 13.17 9.00
CA LYS A 276 23.96 12.05 9.90
C LYS A 276 24.75 10.79 9.59
N SER A 277 25.00 10.49 8.31
CA SER A 277 25.78 9.32 7.92
C SER A 277 27.23 9.40 8.38
N ILE A 278 27.82 10.59 8.32
CA ILE A 278 29.19 10.87 8.77
C ILE A 278 29.29 10.82 10.30
N THR A 279 28.34 11.45 10.99
CA THR A 279 28.33 11.44 12.47
C THR A 279 28.12 10.04 13.04
N ASN A 280 27.43 9.15 12.34
CA ASN A 280 27.25 7.74 12.73
C ASN A 280 28.53 6.89 12.62
N LEU A 281 29.61 7.39 12.00
CA LEU A 281 30.90 6.68 11.95
C LEU A 281 31.54 6.56 13.34
N LYS A 282 31.20 7.46 14.29
CA LYS A 282 31.61 7.34 15.69
C LYS A 282 30.39 7.29 16.61
N LYS A 283 30.33 6.26 17.47
CA LYS A 283 29.25 6.04 18.45
C LYS A 283 29.35 6.93 19.68
N ASP A 284 30.55 7.42 19.98
CA ASP A 284 30.77 8.28 21.13
C ASP A 284 30.38 9.72 20.81
N LYS A 285 29.67 10.39 21.73
CA LYS A 285 29.34 11.82 21.59
C LYS A 285 30.61 12.65 21.53
N ILE A 286 30.99 13.07 20.34
CA ILE A 286 32.12 14.00 20.16
C ILE A 286 31.68 15.38 20.65
N ILE A 287 32.40 15.91 21.60
CA ILE A 287 32.22 17.28 22.08
C ILE A 287 32.98 18.20 21.12
N ALA A 288 32.27 18.79 20.15
CA ALA A 288 32.85 19.69 19.14
C ALA A 288 33.04 21.14 19.67
N LYS A 289 33.60 21.31 20.89
CA LYS A 289 33.82 22.64 21.50
C LYS A 289 34.90 23.48 20.79
N ASP A 290 35.72 22.83 19.98
CA ASP A 290 36.85 23.41 19.24
C ASP A 290 36.45 23.89 17.84
N VAL A 291 35.19 23.65 17.39
CA VAL A 291 34.69 24.14 16.10
C VAL A 291 34.27 25.61 16.20
N LYS A 292 34.81 26.45 15.30
CA LYS A 292 34.53 27.89 15.20
C LYS A 292 34.13 28.23 13.75
N ASP A 293 33.50 29.37 13.57
CA ASP A 293 33.13 29.95 12.26
C ASP A 293 32.36 28.98 11.33
N PHE A 294 31.51 28.12 11.92
CA PHE A 294 30.70 27.15 11.12
C PHE A 294 29.75 27.87 10.17
N LYS A 295 29.77 27.44 8.90
CA LYS A 295 28.86 27.91 7.85
C LYS A 295 28.40 26.72 7.03
N GLU A 296 27.10 26.59 6.85
CA GLU A 296 26.48 25.67 5.92
C GLU A 296 26.20 26.40 4.61
N LEU A 297 26.67 25.83 3.49
CA LEU A 297 26.53 26.38 2.15
C LEU A 297 25.57 25.50 1.38
N GLU A 298 24.34 25.98 1.18
CA GLU A 298 23.25 25.24 0.61
C GLU A 298 23.62 24.56 -0.73
N GLY A 299 23.40 23.24 -0.81
CA GLY A 299 23.73 22.42 -1.97
C GLY A 299 25.23 22.23 -2.27
N LYS A 300 26.13 22.72 -1.43
CA LYS A 300 27.58 22.66 -1.66
C LYS A 300 28.36 21.94 -0.56
N GLY A 301 28.00 22.13 0.71
CA GLY A 301 28.67 21.53 1.84
C GLY A 301 28.81 22.49 3.02
N ILE A 302 29.78 22.23 3.90
CA ILE A 302 30.05 23.00 5.11
C ILE A 302 31.48 23.55 5.12
N SER A 303 31.70 24.66 5.84
CA SER A 303 33.03 25.20 6.16
C SER A 303 33.09 25.59 7.63
N PHE A 304 34.24 25.39 8.26
CA PHE A 304 34.45 25.68 9.69
C PHE A 304 35.96 25.77 10.00
N LYS A 305 36.29 26.14 11.22
CA LYS A 305 37.67 26.13 11.72
C LYS A 305 37.80 25.20 12.93
N ILE A 306 38.89 24.45 12.99
CA ILE A 306 39.36 23.76 14.17
C ILE A 306 40.74 24.28 14.49
N ASN A 307 40.91 24.87 15.71
CA ASN A 307 42.08 25.65 16.07
C ASN A 307 42.32 26.78 15.04
N ASP A 308 43.42 26.74 14.29
CA ASP A 308 43.73 27.71 13.23
C ASP A 308 43.52 27.15 11.81
N ASP A 309 43.16 25.89 11.67
CA ASP A 309 42.96 25.25 10.39
C ASP A 309 41.57 25.55 9.83
N PHE A 310 41.51 26.01 8.57
CA PHE A 310 40.29 26.22 7.83
C PHE A 310 39.90 24.94 7.10
N ILE A 311 38.71 24.43 7.38
CA ILE A 311 38.23 23.13 6.90
C ILE A 311 37.00 23.33 6.03
N ILE A 312 36.96 22.62 4.90
CA ILE A 312 35.82 22.54 3.99
C ILE A 312 35.47 21.07 3.79
N ILE A 313 34.19 20.74 3.96
CA ILE A 313 33.63 19.45 3.57
C ILE A 313 32.52 19.73 2.57
N GLY A 314 32.64 19.24 1.33
CA GLY A 314 31.63 19.55 0.33
C GLY A 314 31.87 18.87 -1.00
N ASN A 315 31.06 19.26 -2.00
CA ASN A 315 31.16 18.76 -3.36
C ASN A 315 32.44 19.28 -4.08
N LYS A 316 32.71 18.72 -5.25
CA LYS A 316 33.88 19.12 -6.10
C LYS A 316 33.97 20.63 -6.35
N ILE A 317 32.82 21.30 -6.50
CA ILE A 317 32.76 22.74 -6.79
C ILE A 317 33.23 23.55 -5.59
N LEU A 318 32.76 23.22 -4.37
CA LEU A 318 33.14 23.92 -3.16
C LEU A 318 34.60 23.67 -2.79
N CYS A 319 35.07 22.44 -2.97
CA CYS A 319 36.45 22.05 -2.65
C CYS A 319 37.44 22.37 -3.75
N ASN A 320 36.98 22.79 -4.96
CA ASN A 320 37.80 23.07 -6.13
C ASN A 320 38.81 21.94 -6.43
N CYS A 321 38.31 20.70 -6.42
CA CYS A 321 39.10 19.49 -6.61
C CYS A 321 38.62 18.69 -7.83
N HIS A 322 39.52 17.81 -8.38
CA HIS A 322 39.24 16.99 -9.57
C HIS A 322 39.10 15.50 -9.23
N GLU A 323 39.38 15.10 -8.01
CA GLU A 323 39.32 13.72 -7.54
C GLU A 323 37.89 13.19 -7.55
N ASP A 324 37.75 11.87 -7.65
CA ASP A 324 36.45 11.20 -7.55
C ASP A 324 35.98 11.08 -6.10
N GLY A 325 34.67 11.17 -5.89
CA GLY A 325 34.01 11.13 -4.59
C GLY A 325 32.73 11.95 -4.61
N LEU A 326 31.82 11.71 -3.67
CA LEU A 326 30.62 12.52 -3.47
C LEU A 326 30.91 13.77 -2.66
N LEU A 327 31.72 13.61 -1.60
CA LEU A 327 32.23 14.68 -0.79
C LEU A 327 33.75 14.66 -0.75
N HIS A 328 34.34 15.83 -0.50
CA HIS A 328 35.76 16.05 -0.39
C HIS A 328 36.07 16.82 0.87
N LEU A 329 37.13 16.42 1.56
CA LEU A 329 37.67 17.13 2.72
C LEU A 329 38.91 17.93 2.29
N ASN A 330 38.85 19.23 2.50
CA ASN A 330 40.00 20.12 2.34
C ASN A 330 40.39 20.72 3.68
N VAL A 331 41.68 20.81 3.96
CA VAL A 331 42.27 21.53 5.09
C VAL A 331 43.20 22.58 4.52
N ASN A 332 43.00 23.85 4.90
CA ASN A 332 43.79 25.00 4.41
C ASN A 332 43.91 25.04 2.86
N ASN A 333 42.77 24.82 2.17
CA ASN A 333 42.66 24.75 0.71
C ASN A 333 43.42 23.60 0.05
N LYS A 334 43.92 22.63 0.79
CA LYS A 334 44.55 21.43 0.27
C LYS A 334 43.60 20.24 0.40
N HIS A 335 43.43 19.48 -0.68
CA HIS A 335 42.63 18.27 -0.70
C HIS A 335 43.29 17.18 0.16
N VAL A 336 42.54 16.63 1.11
CA VAL A 336 43.02 15.65 2.10
C VAL A 336 42.41 14.28 1.87
N ALA A 337 41.11 14.24 1.59
CA ALA A 337 40.40 12.96 1.38
C ALA A 337 39.19 13.12 0.48
N SER A 338 38.88 12.04 -0.25
CA SER A 338 37.63 11.85 -0.97
C SER A 338 36.74 10.87 -0.23
N ILE A 339 35.48 11.24 0.00
CA ILE A 339 34.51 10.45 0.74
C ILE A 339 33.48 9.89 -0.22
N TYR A 340 33.35 8.57 -0.24
CA TYR A 340 32.35 7.84 -0.99
C TYR A 340 31.17 7.54 -0.10
N ILE A 341 29.99 7.97 -0.56
CA ILE A 341 28.74 7.79 0.15
C ILE A 341 27.77 7.13 -0.80
N SER A 342 27.15 6.07 -0.39
CA SER A 342 26.07 5.41 -1.13
C SER A 342 24.82 5.32 -0.30
N ASP A 343 23.69 5.36 -0.99
CA ASP A 343 22.40 5.03 -0.43
C ASP A 343 22.31 3.51 -0.27
N GLY A 344 22.00 3.04 0.92
CA GLY A 344 21.96 1.62 1.24
C GLY A 344 20.82 0.90 0.51
N ILE A 345 21.12 -0.22 -0.17
CA ILE A 345 20.09 -1.12 -0.71
C ILE A 345 19.28 -1.70 0.45
N LYS A 346 17.94 -1.68 0.35
CA LYS A 346 17.06 -2.30 1.35
C LYS A 346 17.33 -3.81 1.47
N ASP A 347 17.36 -4.34 2.70
CA ASP A 347 17.75 -5.73 2.98
C ASP A 347 16.93 -6.77 2.19
N ASN A 348 15.64 -6.49 1.96
CA ASN A 348 14.74 -7.39 1.24
C ASN A 348 14.66 -7.13 -0.28
N ALA A 349 15.38 -6.14 -0.83
CA ALA A 349 15.27 -5.75 -2.24
C ALA A 349 15.67 -6.90 -3.18
N SER A 350 16.80 -7.56 -2.93
CA SER A 350 17.27 -8.67 -3.78
C SER A 350 16.29 -9.85 -3.79
N LYS A 351 15.77 -10.25 -2.61
CA LYS A 351 14.77 -11.31 -2.50
C LYS A 351 13.46 -10.95 -3.21
N THR A 352 13.07 -9.68 -3.13
CA THR A 352 11.88 -9.15 -3.80
C THR A 352 12.02 -9.27 -5.32
N ILE A 353 13.12 -8.79 -5.88
CA ILE A 353 13.39 -8.88 -7.34
C ILE A 353 13.41 -10.35 -7.79
N GLU A 354 14.07 -11.24 -7.07
CA GLU A 354 14.07 -12.68 -7.38
C GLU A 354 12.66 -13.29 -7.39
N LYS A 355 11.80 -12.89 -6.43
CA LYS A 355 10.41 -13.35 -6.37
C LYS A 355 9.58 -12.83 -7.54
N LEU A 356 9.77 -11.58 -7.95
CA LEU A 356 9.12 -10.99 -9.12
C LEU A 356 9.53 -11.69 -10.42
N LYS A 357 10.80 -12.04 -10.57
CA LYS A 357 11.30 -12.85 -11.71
C LYS A 357 10.66 -14.24 -11.77
N LYS A 358 10.45 -14.89 -10.63
CA LYS A 358 9.69 -16.15 -10.58
C LYS A 358 8.24 -15.99 -11.10
N TYR A 359 7.65 -14.81 -10.96
CA TYR A 359 6.35 -14.48 -11.54
C TYR A 359 6.42 -14.11 -13.03
N LYS A 360 7.61 -14.16 -13.64
CA LYS A 360 7.89 -13.76 -15.03
C LYS A 360 7.56 -12.28 -15.29
N ILE A 361 7.79 -11.43 -14.30
CA ILE A 361 7.62 -9.99 -14.38
C ILE A 361 8.96 -9.37 -14.72
N LYS A 362 9.02 -8.56 -15.78
CA LYS A 362 10.22 -7.84 -16.19
C LYS A 362 10.47 -6.66 -15.26
N THR A 363 11.70 -6.47 -14.83
CA THR A 363 12.08 -5.46 -13.83
C THR A 363 12.93 -4.37 -14.47
N PHE A 364 12.58 -3.12 -14.18
CA PHE A 364 13.28 -1.93 -14.64
C PHE A 364 13.69 -1.06 -13.46
N MET A 365 14.79 -0.34 -13.57
CA MET A 365 15.17 0.71 -12.63
C MET A 365 15.37 2.03 -13.36
N PHE A 366 14.71 3.09 -12.90
CA PHE A 366 14.87 4.46 -13.38
C PHE A 366 15.52 5.30 -12.29
N THR A 367 16.55 6.08 -12.64
CA THR A 367 17.24 6.94 -11.68
C THR A 367 17.86 8.17 -12.35
N GLY A 368 17.94 9.26 -11.60
CA GLY A 368 18.72 10.45 -11.99
C GLY A 368 20.22 10.32 -11.73
N ASP A 369 20.68 9.23 -11.11
CA ASP A 369 22.08 9.02 -10.80
C ASP A 369 22.95 8.81 -12.05
N LYS A 370 24.26 8.99 -11.84
CA LYS A 370 25.26 8.68 -12.85
C LYS A 370 25.28 7.19 -13.20
N LYS A 371 25.68 6.91 -14.43
CA LYS A 371 25.73 5.56 -15.02
C LYS A 371 26.39 4.52 -14.12
N GLU A 372 27.57 4.83 -13.57
CA GLU A 372 28.39 3.90 -12.78
C GLU A 372 27.62 3.43 -11.52
N VAL A 373 27.01 4.38 -10.78
CA VAL A 373 26.24 4.10 -9.55
C VAL A 373 24.99 3.29 -9.87
N ALA A 374 24.29 3.66 -10.93
CA ALA A 374 23.07 2.97 -11.36
C ALA A 374 23.36 1.52 -11.76
N LEU A 375 24.42 1.28 -12.53
CA LEU A 375 24.81 -0.06 -12.96
C LEU A 375 25.30 -0.94 -11.80
N ASP A 376 26.01 -0.39 -10.82
CA ASP A 376 26.43 -1.13 -9.62
C ASP A 376 25.22 -1.65 -8.84
N ILE A 377 24.26 -0.79 -8.52
CA ILE A 377 23.05 -1.17 -7.79
C ILE A 377 22.20 -2.15 -8.59
N GLY A 378 21.98 -1.87 -9.87
CA GLY A 378 21.15 -2.72 -10.71
C GLY A 378 21.74 -4.11 -10.93
N SER A 379 23.07 -4.23 -11.03
CA SER A 379 23.76 -5.51 -11.12
C SER A 379 23.66 -6.33 -9.83
N LYS A 380 23.84 -5.69 -8.66
CA LYS A 380 23.65 -6.31 -7.34
C LYS A 380 22.24 -6.86 -7.13
N LEU A 381 21.24 -6.13 -7.62
CA LEU A 381 19.83 -6.51 -7.55
C LEU A 381 19.40 -7.42 -8.72
N LYS A 382 20.25 -7.62 -9.73
CA LYS A 382 19.94 -8.38 -10.96
C LYS A 382 18.71 -7.83 -11.70
N ILE A 383 18.57 -6.52 -11.80
CA ILE A 383 17.49 -5.86 -12.55
C ILE A 383 17.69 -6.09 -14.06
N ASP A 384 16.58 -6.27 -14.82
CA ASP A 384 16.68 -6.63 -16.25
C ASP A 384 17.10 -5.45 -17.12
N GLU A 385 16.59 -4.24 -16.87
CA GLU A 385 16.95 -3.03 -17.61
C GLU A 385 17.11 -1.82 -16.67
N ILE A 386 18.10 -0.97 -16.95
CA ILE A 386 18.45 0.18 -16.13
C ILE A 386 18.52 1.41 -17.02
N LYS A 387 17.78 2.47 -16.67
CA LYS A 387 17.90 3.80 -17.26
C LYS A 387 18.43 4.77 -16.20
N TYR A 388 19.44 5.55 -16.53
CA TYR A 388 20.20 6.42 -15.63
C TYR A 388 20.28 7.84 -16.17
N GLU A 389 20.74 8.80 -15.34
CA GLU A 389 20.89 10.22 -15.68
C GLU A 389 19.58 10.86 -16.16
N MET A 390 18.44 10.40 -15.59
CA MET A 390 17.11 10.80 -16.02
C MET A 390 16.61 12.02 -15.25
N LEU A 391 16.06 12.98 -15.96
CA LEU A 391 15.22 14.03 -15.39
C LEU A 391 13.79 13.51 -15.20
N PRO A 392 12.95 14.17 -14.39
CA PRO A 392 11.55 13.75 -14.19
C PRO A 392 10.75 13.58 -15.49
N LYS A 393 11.01 14.43 -16.50
CA LYS A 393 10.40 14.33 -17.83
C LYS A 393 10.83 13.06 -18.56
N ASP A 394 12.11 12.70 -18.46
CA ASP A 394 12.64 11.51 -19.13
C ASP A 394 12.09 10.23 -18.52
N LYS A 395 11.84 10.21 -17.21
CA LYS A 395 11.16 9.11 -16.53
C LYS A 395 9.74 8.90 -17.07
N TYR A 396 9.00 9.99 -17.29
CA TYR A 396 7.66 9.93 -17.84
C TYR A 396 7.65 9.36 -19.28
N GLU A 397 8.50 9.92 -20.16
CA GLU A 397 8.61 9.47 -21.55
C GLU A 397 9.07 8.00 -21.63
N SER A 398 10.04 7.61 -20.82
CA SER A 398 10.52 6.24 -20.73
C SER A 398 9.48 5.28 -20.16
N TYR A 399 8.61 5.73 -19.25
CA TYR A 399 7.47 4.93 -18.80
C TYR A 399 6.54 4.61 -19.97
N GLU A 400 6.19 5.61 -20.80
CA GLU A 400 5.34 5.40 -21.98
C GLU A 400 5.94 4.39 -22.98
N GLU A 401 7.25 4.41 -23.18
CA GLU A 401 7.93 3.42 -24.02
C GLU A 401 7.76 2.00 -23.47
N VAL A 402 8.05 1.79 -22.18
CA VAL A 402 7.91 0.48 -21.54
C VAL A 402 6.46 0.01 -21.53
N ALA A 403 5.52 0.91 -21.30
CA ALA A 403 4.09 0.57 -21.22
C ALA A 403 3.51 0.14 -22.59
N LYS A 404 4.04 0.62 -23.72
CA LYS A 404 3.61 0.20 -25.06
C LYS A 404 3.84 -1.29 -25.33
N ASP A 405 4.94 -1.82 -24.82
CA ASP A 405 5.35 -3.21 -25.05
C ASP A 405 4.81 -4.19 -24.01
N ASN A 406 4.14 -3.70 -22.96
CA ASN A 406 3.67 -4.49 -21.84
C ASN A 406 2.16 -4.32 -21.60
N LYS A 407 1.51 -5.37 -21.07
CA LYS A 407 0.05 -5.34 -20.82
C LYS A 407 -0.32 -4.44 -19.64
N ILE A 408 0.36 -4.59 -18.53
CA ILE A 408 0.20 -3.81 -17.30
C ILE A 408 1.59 -3.51 -16.76
N THR A 409 1.92 -2.23 -16.69
CA THR A 409 3.19 -1.72 -16.17
C THR A 409 2.95 -1.01 -14.85
N MET A 410 3.61 -1.48 -13.80
CA MET A 410 3.67 -0.77 -12.53
C MET A 410 4.81 0.23 -12.50
N PHE A 411 4.58 1.36 -11.84
CA PHE A 411 5.64 2.27 -11.41
C PHE A 411 5.64 2.38 -9.90
N ILE A 412 6.82 2.29 -9.29
CA ILE A 412 7.01 2.32 -7.84
C ILE A 412 8.01 3.41 -7.49
N GLY A 413 7.61 4.36 -6.66
CA GLY A 413 8.42 5.51 -6.26
C GLY A 413 8.07 6.03 -4.86
N ASP A 414 8.74 7.11 -4.43
CA ASP A 414 8.50 7.76 -3.14
C ASP A 414 7.27 8.69 -3.12
N GLY A 415 6.74 9.00 -4.28
CA GLY A 415 5.52 9.81 -4.45
C GLY A 415 5.73 11.32 -4.46
N VAL A 416 6.90 11.83 -4.11
CA VAL A 416 7.15 13.29 -4.09
C VAL A 416 7.66 13.76 -5.45
N ASN A 417 8.73 13.17 -5.94
CA ASN A 417 9.35 13.55 -7.21
C ASN A 417 8.72 12.89 -8.43
N ASP A 418 8.13 11.71 -8.23
CA ASP A 418 7.60 10.85 -9.28
C ASP A 418 6.07 10.90 -9.42
N ALA A 419 5.39 11.84 -8.74
CA ALA A 419 3.94 11.98 -8.77
C ALA A 419 3.32 11.98 -10.20
N PRO A 420 3.91 12.65 -11.21
CA PRO A 420 3.37 12.60 -12.57
C PRO A 420 3.40 11.21 -13.20
N VAL A 421 4.48 10.45 -12.96
CA VAL A 421 4.63 9.08 -13.49
C VAL A 421 3.73 8.10 -12.72
N LEU A 422 3.65 8.23 -11.39
CA LEU A 422 2.75 7.43 -10.55
C LEU A 422 1.29 7.58 -10.97
N LYS A 423 0.83 8.81 -11.22
CA LYS A 423 -0.54 9.09 -11.65
C LYS A 423 -0.84 8.58 -13.06
N ARG A 424 0.17 8.54 -13.93
CA ARG A 424 0.03 8.07 -15.32
C ARG A 424 0.10 6.54 -15.44
N ALA A 425 0.78 5.89 -14.50
CA ALA A 425 1.02 4.45 -14.56
C ALA A 425 -0.28 3.64 -14.59
N ASP A 426 -0.23 2.43 -15.18
CA ASP A 426 -1.35 1.47 -15.09
C ASP A 426 -1.63 1.10 -13.63
N ILE A 427 -0.58 1.06 -12.81
CA ILE A 427 -0.61 0.97 -11.36
C ILE A 427 0.55 1.79 -10.80
N GLY A 428 0.24 2.92 -10.15
CA GLY A 428 1.20 3.70 -9.40
C GLY A 428 1.26 3.24 -7.94
N ILE A 429 2.44 2.88 -7.45
CA ILE A 429 2.66 2.46 -6.05
C ILE A 429 3.59 3.44 -5.36
N SER A 430 3.15 4.05 -4.27
CA SER A 430 4.01 4.87 -3.40
C SER A 430 4.49 4.07 -2.20
N MET A 431 5.75 4.34 -1.81
CA MET A 431 6.43 3.69 -0.70
C MET A 431 6.53 4.62 0.51
N GLY A 432 6.27 4.08 1.70
CA GLY A 432 6.81 4.55 2.98
C GLY A 432 6.28 5.84 3.61
N ASN A 433 5.43 6.65 2.99
CA ASN A 433 5.03 7.93 3.58
C ASN A 433 3.52 8.06 3.83
N VAL A 434 3.02 7.41 4.90
CA VAL A 434 1.62 7.57 5.33
C VAL A 434 1.27 9.04 5.65
N GLY A 435 2.26 9.89 5.94
CA GLY A 435 2.08 11.32 6.20
C GLY A 435 2.17 12.22 4.96
N SER A 436 2.54 11.72 3.78
CA SER A 436 2.60 12.52 2.56
C SER A 436 1.27 12.46 1.80
N GLU A 437 0.47 13.50 1.93
CA GLU A 437 -0.80 13.64 1.18
C GLU A 437 -0.56 13.56 -0.33
N VAL A 438 0.52 14.16 -0.82
CA VAL A 438 0.88 14.16 -2.24
C VAL A 438 1.14 12.74 -2.76
N ALA A 439 1.88 11.92 -2.02
CA ALA A 439 2.16 10.55 -2.39
C ALA A 439 0.90 9.68 -2.36
N ILE A 440 0.07 9.85 -1.32
CA ILE A 440 -1.22 9.18 -1.22
C ILE A 440 -2.11 9.58 -2.40
N GLU A 441 -2.23 10.85 -2.74
CA GLU A 441 -3.13 11.31 -3.81
C GLU A 441 -2.66 10.84 -5.20
N ALA A 442 -1.37 10.87 -5.47
CA ALA A 442 -0.80 10.52 -6.77
C ALA A 442 -0.79 9.04 -7.09
N SER A 443 -0.82 8.16 -6.09
CA SER A 443 -0.69 6.69 -6.28
C SER A 443 -2.03 5.96 -6.25
N ASP A 444 -2.08 4.77 -6.83
CA ASP A 444 -3.23 3.85 -6.80
C ASP A 444 -3.15 2.87 -5.62
N ILE A 445 -1.93 2.59 -5.18
CA ILE A 445 -1.60 1.71 -4.06
C ILE A 445 -0.55 2.40 -3.20
N VAL A 446 -0.70 2.32 -1.89
CA VAL A 446 0.25 2.85 -0.91
C VAL A 446 0.79 1.69 -0.06
N ILE A 447 2.09 1.53 -0.02
CA ILE A 447 2.76 0.66 0.95
C ILE A 447 3.03 1.51 2.19
N MET A 448 2.33 1.22 3.29
CA MET A 448 2.28 2.09 4.48
C MET A 448 3.58 2.09 5.29
N ASN A 449 4.35 1.03 5.19
CA ASN A 449 5.71 0.91 5.69
C ASN A 449 6.68 0.87 4.51
N ASP A 450 7.94 1.18 4.76
CA ASP A 450 8.95 1.25 3.71
C ASP A 450 9.49 -0.13 3.25
N GLU A 451 8.64 -1.18 3.30
CA GLU A 451 8.99 -2.57 3.01
C GLU A 451 8.67 -2.97 1.56
N ILE A 452 9.71 -3.17 0.78
CA ILE A 452 9.62 -3.53 -0.64
C ILE A 452 9.04 -4.94 -0.87
N ASP A 453 9.15 -5.86 0.07
CA ASP A 453 8.60 -7.22 -0.01
C ASP A 453 7.08 -7.29 0.08
N LYS A 454 6.41 -6.19 0.45
CA LYS A 454 4.95 -6.03 0.33
C LYS A 454 4.47 -6.03 -1.13
N ILE A 455 5.32 -5.66 -2.09
CA ILE A 455 4.96 -5.65 -3.52
C ILE A 455 4.61 -7.06 -4.02
N PRO A 456 5.49 -8.07 -3.90
CA PRO A 456 5.11 -9.43 -4.27
C PRO A 456 3.98 -10.00 -3.40
N LEU A 457 3.80 -9.55 -2.16
CA LEU A 457 2.66 -9.94 -1.32
C LEU A 457 1.35 -9.39 -1.89
N ALA A 458 1.31 -8.12 -2.34
CA ALA A 458 0.14 -7.54 -3.01
C ALA A 458 -0.26 -8.33 -4.26
N ILE A 459 0.73 -8.73 -5.08
CA ILE A 459 0.52 -9.55 -6.27
C ILE A 459 -0.04 -10.93 -5.88
N ASP A 460 0.46 -11.55 -4.81
CA ASP A 460 -0.04 -12.85 -4.32
C ASP A 460 -1.48 -12.76 -3.84
N ILE A 461 -1.83 -11.72 -3.06
CA ILE A 461 -3.20 -11.49 -2.61
C ILE A 461 -4.13 -11.31 -3.81
N SER A 462 -3.72 -10.51 -4.79
CA SER A 462 -4.47 -10.29 -6.02
C SER A 462 -4.71 -11.60 -6.80
N LYS A 463 -3.66 -12.36 -7.08
CA LYS A 463 -3.76 -13.66 -7.78
C LYS A 463 -4.67 -14.64 -7.06
N TYR A 464 -4.57 -14.71 -5.72
CA TYR A 464 -5.43 -15.60 -4.94
C TYR A 464 -6.88 -15.13 -4.91
N THR A 465 -7.14 -13.83 -4.80
CA THR A 465 -8.48 -13.25 -4.91
C THR A 465 -9.12 -13.60 -6.25
N LYS A 466 -8.38 -13.43 -7.33
CA LYS A 466 -8.83 -13.78 -8.69
C LYS A 466 -9.09 -15.28 -8.85
N TYR A 467 -8.28 -16.12 -8.23
CA TYR A 467 -8.49 -17.57 -8.21
C TYR A 467 -9.81 -17.94 -7.51
N ILE A 468 -10.11 -17.34 -6.35
CA ILE A 468 -11.39 -17.56 -5.64
C ILE A 468 -12.58 -17.04 -6.48
N ILE A 469 -12.45 -15.87 -7.11
CA ILE A 469 -13.49 -15.35 -8.02
C ILE A 469 -13.75 -16.33 -9.15
N LYS A 470 -12.71 -16.88 -9.80
CA LYS A 470 -12.85 -17.87 -10.88
C LYS A 470 -13.52 -19.15 -10.38
N GLN A 471 -13.16 -19.64 -9.20
CA GLN A 471 -13.83 -20.80 -8.59
C GLN A 471 -15.33 -20.53 -8.36
N ASN A 472 -15.68 -19.41 -7.75
CA ASN A 472 -17.05 -19.02 -7.47
C ASN A 472 -17.88 -18.91 -8.76
N LEU A 473 -17.29 -18.30 -9.79
CA LEU A 473 -17.94 -18.14 -11.10
C LEU A 473 -18.23 -19.50 -11.76
N ILE A 474 -17.21 -20.36 -11.86
CA ILE A 474 -17.36 -21.69 -12.46
C ILE A 474 -18.39 -22.51 -11.69
N PHE A 475 -18.29 -22.55 -10.35
CA PHE A 475 -19.21 -23.28 -9.50
C PHE A 475 -20.66 -22.80 -9.67
N ALA A 476 -20.89 -21.48 -9.60
CA ALA A 476 -22.23 -20.91 -9.74
C ALA A 476 -22.84 -21.19 -11.12
N ILE A 477 -22.06 -21.05 -12.19
CA ILE A 477 -22.54 -21.34 -13.55
C ILE A 477 -22.85 -22.84 -13.72
N THR A 478 -21.95 -23.72 -13.25
CA THR A 478 -22.13 -25.16 -13.41
C THR A 478 -23.37 -25.67 -12.68
N VAL A 479 -23.55 -25.27 -11.42
CA VAL A 479 -24.74 -25.69 -10.65
C VAL A 479 -26.02 -25.16 -11.29
N LYS A 480 -26.04 -23.89 -11.73
CA LYS A 480 -27.20 -23.28 -12.35
C LYS A 480 -27.57 -23.98 -13.67
N LEU A 481 -26.60 -24.23 -14.54
CA LEU A 481 -26.86 -24.94 -15.80
C LEU A 481 -27.38 -26.36 -15.57
N LEU A 482 -26.84 -27.08 -14.57
CA LEU A 482 -27.32 -28.41 -14.22
C LEU A 482 -28.78 -28.38 -13.75
N ILE A 483 -29.15 -27.47 -12.86
CA ILE A 483 -30.51 -27.40 -12.32
C ILE A 483 -31.49 -26.86 -13.37
N LEU A 484 -31.06 -25.92 -14.25
CA LEU A 484 -31.85 -25.50 -15.41
C LEU A 484 -32.15 -26.67 -16.33
N PHE A 485 -31.14 -27.51 -16.62
CA PHE A 485 -31.34 -28.71 -17.44
C PHE A 485 -32.34 -29.67 -16.79
N LEU A 486 -32.20 -29.95 -15.49
CA LEU A 486 -33.15 -30.78 -14.74
C LEU A 486 -34.57 -30.19 -14.73
N SER A 487 -34.71 -28.86 -14.72
CA SER A 487 -36.00 -28.17 -14.77
C SER A 487 -36.76 -28.43 -16.06
N LEU A 488 -36.09 -28.49 -17.21
CA LEU A 488 -36.72 -28.78 -18.49
C LEU A 488 -37.35 -30.16 -18.51
N PHE A 489 -36.72 -31.15 -17.89
CA PHE A 489 -37.26 -32.53 -17.80
C PHE A 489 -38.26 -32.75 -16.65
N GLY A 490 -38.56 -31.71 -15.88
CA GLY A 490 -39.49 -31.79 -14.75
C GLY A 490 -38.92 -32.39 -13.44
N TYR A 491 -37.63 -32.61 -13.40
CA TYR A 491 -36.93 -33.11 -12.19
C TYR A 491 -36.57 -31.99 -11.18
N ALA A 492 -36.66 -30.73 -11.57
CA ALA A 492 -36.43 -29.63 -10.67
C ALA A 492 -37.72 -29.16 -9.99
N ASN A 493 -37.66 -29.06 -8.69
CA ASN A 493 -38.74 -28.49 -7.88
C ASN A 493 -38.32 -27.12 -7.34
N MET A 494 -39.22 -26.39 -6.67
CA MET A 494 -38.97 -25.06 -6.13
C MET A 494 -37.85 -25.06 -5.07
N TRP A 495 -37.66 -26.16 -4.34
CA TRP A 495 -36.54 -26.27 -3.37
C TRP A 495 -35.19 -26.26 -4.07
N LEU A 496 -35.04 -26.96 -5.18
CA LEU A 496 -33.83 -26.94 -5.99
C LEU A 496 -33.60 -25.55 -6.62
N ALA A 497 -34.67 -24.84 -7.01
CA ALA A 497 -34.57 -23.47 -7.49
C ALA A 497 -34.06 -22.50 -6.43
N VAL A 498 -34.59 -22.56 -5.21
CA VAL A 498 -34.13 -21.75 -4.07
C VAL A 498 -32.69 -22.12 -3.70
N PHE A 499 -32.34 -23.40 -3.71
CA PHE A 499 -30.95 -23.83 -3.48
C PHE A 499 -29.99 -23.31 -4.58
N ALA A 500 -30.41 -23.36 -5.84
CA ALA A 500 -29.62 -22.86 -6.97
C ALA A 500 -29.32 -21.35 -6.87
N ASP A 501 -30.18 -20.59 -6.23
CA ASP A 501 -30.01 -19.16 -6.01
C ASP A 501 -29.35 -18.85 -4.66
N THR A 502 -30.05 -19.06 -3.57
CA THR A 502 -29.60 -18.69 -2.21
C THR A 502 -28.49 -19.62 -1.70
N GLY A 503 -28.64 -20.95 -1.88
CA GLY A 503 -27.65 -21.93 -1.40
C GLY A 503 -26.30 -21.76 -2.09
N VAL A 504 -26.29 -21.59 -3.40
CA VAL A 504 -25.06 -21.33 -4.17
C VAL A 504 -24.43 -19.99 -3.78
N THR A 505 -25.25 -18.96 -3.55
CA THR A 505 -24.76 -17.66 -3.09
C THR A 505 -24.06 -17.80 -1.72
N LEU A 506 -24.67 -18.48 -0.76
CA LEU A 506 -24.05 -18.72 0.55
C LEU A 506 -22.73 -19.50 0.45
N LEU A 507 -22.68 -20.54 -0.40
CA LEU A 507 -21.46 -21.31 -0.59
C LEU A 507 -20.34 -20.48 -1.22
N THR A 508 -20.65 -19.60 -2.18
CA THR A 508 -19.66 -18.69 -2.79
C THR A 508 -19.16 -17.63 -1.80
N ILE A 509 -20.03 -17.13 -0.91
CA ILE A 509 -19.63 -16.24 0.20
C ILE A 509 -18.67 -16.96 1.14
N LEU A 510 -19.00 -18.19 1.56
CA LEU A 510 -18.11 -18.99 2.43
C LEU A 510 -16.76 -19.27 1.77
N ASN A 511 -16.76 -19.56 0.46
CA ASN A 511 -15.51 -19.73 -0.28
C ASN A 511 -14.65 -18.46 -0.30
N THR A 512 -15.29 -17.28 -0.38
CA THR A 512 -14.61 -15.97 -0.35
C THR A 512 -13.86 -15.76 0.98
N LEU A 513 -14.40 -16.22 2.10
CA LEU A 513 -13.74 -16.10 3.42
C LEU A 513 -12.38 -16.84 3.49
N ARG A 514 -12.11 -17.75 2.55
CA ARG A 514 -10.78 -18.41 2.46
C ARG A 514 -9.66 -17.42 2.16
N ILE A 515 -9.95 -16.26 1.56
CA ILE A 515 -8.97 -15.20 1.33
C ILE A 515 -8.43 -14.71 2.68
N ILE A 516 -9.33 -14.45 3.65
CA ILE A 516 -8.95 -14.02 5.00
C ILE A 516 -8.12 -15.11 5.69
N LYS A 517 -8.56 -16.37 5.60
CA LYS A 517 -7.90 -17.49 6.29
C LYS A 517 -6.46 -17.72 5.80
N LYS A 518 -6.21 -17.48 4.52
CA LYS A 518 -4.87 -17.71 3.92
C LYS A 518 -3.82 -16.70 4.38
N TYR A 519 -4.23 -15.48 4.66
CA TYR A 519 -3.31 -14.38 4.99
C TYR A 519 -3.47 -13.86 6.43
N LYS A 520 -4.15 -14.64 7.29
CA LYS A 520 -4.35 -14.36 8.73
C LYS A 520 -3.05 -14.31 9.54
#